data_0bad383f250d2434d7c894459335abe4
#
_entry.id   0bad383f250d2434d7c894459335abe4
#
_cell.length_a   1.000
_cell.length_b   1.000
_cell.length_c   1.000
_cell.angle_alpha   90.00
_cell.angle_beta   90.00
_cell.angle_gamma   90.00
#
_symmetry.space_group_name_H-M   'P 1'
#
loop_
_entity.id
_entity.type
_entity.pdbx_description
1 polymer ?
#
loop_
_entity_poly.entity_id
_entity_poly.type
_entity_poly.pdbx_seq_one_letter_code
_entity_poly.pdbx_strand_id
1 'polypeptide(L)'
;MRTGAARAGVVVAVVLGVVGALTSCAAPEPAPPSPQEVADKVTADGMYTHLQKLQQIADTNGGNRANGKPGYDATVDYVAQFLRDTGFDVQTPEFELLDRSQGGNPSMRVSGREYPVDQASLLITTPRGGLNAVTLRPTKPAGCRTADYDGASVRGAIAVVDDTGCSVVAKQNAAVSEGAVGLLVVSSPGGSGSPAGLFTPGYYQDLTVPVGVIGREADAALRRTSAPVRLVLDRKPVMKKTRNLVAQTKTGDARNVVLAGAHLDSSVASPGINDDGTGIAALLETAAALGSQPPITNAVRFVFWASEENGLAGPTRYVQGLSPDELRDIALYLGFDMLGSPNAGYFTYDGDQSATPNPAIPAQSVPVGSAGIERMLAGYLNTAGVRPADMPLSEFTDYYPFLTAGVPVGGLTAGSSQRKSEIQARLWGGRAGVPFDPNYRTKRDTVENVNRDALSVLGPAVAYAVASYAASVDGVNGVPPPDQRQRAAR
;
A
#
# COMPACT_ATOMS: atom_id res chain seq x y z
N MET A 1 -38.82 -18.57 -107.29
CA MET A 1 -40.20 -18.76 -106.78
C MET A 1 -40.12 -19.45 -105.43
N ARG A 2 -40.82 -18.89 -104.55
CA ARG A 2 -41.11 -19.35 -103.18
C ARG A 2 -39.93 -19.37 -102.18
N THR A 3 -40.00 -18.38 -101.40
CA THR A 3 -39.39 -18.03 -100.17
C THR A 3 -39.80 -18.97 -99.04
N GLY A 4 -38.85 -19.39 -98.24
CA GLY A 4 -39.07 -20.10 -96.99
C GLY A 4 -38.32 -19.40 -95.82
N ALA A 5 -39.07 -18.77 -94.95
CA ALA A 5 -38.52 -18.04 -93.82
C ALA A 5 -38.21 -19.01 -92.68
N ALA A 6 -37.00 -18.98 -92.19
CA ALA A 6 -36.61 -19.67 -90.92
C ALA A 6 -36.84 -18.78 -89.74
N ARG A 7 -37.62 -19.25 -88.78
CA ARG A 7 -37.84 -18.63 -87.50
C ARG A 7 -36.70 -19.05 -86.51
N ALA A 8 -35.91 -18.10 -86.09
CA ALA A 8 -34.95 -18.29 -85.02
C ALA A 8 -35.66 -18.24 -83.66
N GLY A 9 -35.60 -19.31 -82.89
CA GLY A 9 -36.06 -19.37 -81.48
C GLY A 9 -34.99 -18.92 -80.52
N VAL A 10 -35.26 -17.87 -79.79
CA VAL A 10 -34.41 -17.40 -78.70
C VAL A 10 -34.69 -18.24 -77.45
N VAL A 11 -33.70 -18.99 -76.97
CA VAL A 11 -33.75 -19.68 -75.68
C VAL A 11 -33.16 -18.72 -74.61
N VAL A 12 -33.99 -18.20 -73.74
CA VAL A 12 -33.56 -17.44 -72.54
C VAL A 12 -33.21 -18.43 -71.47
N ALA A 13 -31.93 -18.59 -71.17
CA ALA A 13 -31.47 -19.33 -70.03
C ALA A 13 -31.53 -18.42 -68.75
N VAL A 14 -32.46 -18.70 -67.89
CA VAL A 14 -32.51 -18.06 -66.55
C VAL A 14 -31.50 -18.75 -65.63
N VAL A 15 -30.38 -18.06 -65.36
CA VAL A 15 -29.39 -18.48 -64.30
C VAL A 15 -29.92 -18.00 -62.94
N LEU A 16 -30.48 -18.88 -62.15
CA LEU A 16 -30.76 -18.64 -60.72
C LEU A 16 -29.43 -18.67 -59.95
N GLY A 17 -28.89 -17.48 -59.63
CA GLY A 17 -27.78 -17.32 -58.72
C GLY A 17 -28.24 -17.57 -57.29
N VAL A 18 -27.91 -18.73 -56.72
CA VAL A 18 -28.03 -18.98 -55.28
C VAL A 18 -26.90 -18.22 -54.60
N VAL A 19 -27.21 -17.04 -54.05
CA VAL A 19 -26.30 -16.33 -53.10
C VAL A 19 -26.41 -17.07 -51.78
N GLY A 20 -25.49 -18.00 -51.55
CA GLY A 20 -25.29 -18.60 -50.22
C GLY A 20 -24.74 -17.54 -49.25
N ALA A 21 -25.59 -17.03 -48.38
CA ALA A 21 -25.14 -16.26 -47.22
C ALA A 21 -24.34 -17.18 -46.29
N LEU A 22 -23.01 -17.11 -46.36
CA LEU A 22 -22.13 -17.66 -45.34
C LEU A 22 -22.33 -16.82 -44.08
N THR A 23 -23.28 -17.16 -43.25
CA THR A 23 -23.32 -16.72 -41.85
C THR A 23 -22.12 -17.37 -41.16
N SER A 24 -21.04 -16.61 -41.02
CA SER A 24 -19.94 -16.95 -40.15
C SER A 24 -20.54 -17.03 -38.73
N CYS A 25 -20.80 -18.24 -38.22
CA CYS A 25 -21.00 -18.45 -36.82
C CYS A 25 -19.67 -18.14 -36.16
N ALA A 26 -19.48 -16.92 -35.69
CA ALA A 26 -18.43 -16.61 -34.71
C ALA A 26 -18.68 -17.58 -33.54
N ALA A 27 -17.66 -18.32 -33.15
CA ALA A 27 -17.76 -19.13 -31.91
C ALA A 27 -18.14 -18.17 -30.78
N PRO A 28 -19.07 -18.57 -29.90
CA PRO A 28 -19.41 -17.72 -28.77
C PRO A 28 -18.13 -17.37 -28.00
N GLU A 29 -17.96 -16.09 -27.66
CA GLU A 29 -16.86 -15.69 -26.81
C GLU A 29 -16.91 -16.53 -25.51
N PRO A 30 -15.73 -17.02 -25.06
CA PRO A 30 -15.69 -17.81 -23.83
C PRO A 30 -16.26 -17.01 -22.68
N ALA A 31 -17.19 -17.61 -21.93
CA ALA A 31 -17.74 -16.97 -20.74
C ALA A 31 -16.64 -16.66 -19.73
N PRO A 32 -16.74 -15.54 -18.99
CA PRO A 32 -15.78 -15.24 -17.95
C PRO A 32 -15.79 -16.38 -16.90
N PRO A 33 -14.60 -16.75 -16.35
CA PRO A 33 -14.54 -17.75 -15.27
C PRO A 33 -15.34 -17.21 -14.07
N SER A 34 -16.12 -18.08 -13.44
CA SER A 34 -16.79 -17.67 -12.21
C SER A 34 -15.75 -17.39 -11.12
N PRO A 35 -16.02 -16.46 -10.20
CA PRO A 35 -15.10 -16.19 -9.07
C PRO A 35 -14.76 -17.45 -8.26
N GLN A 36 -15.71 -18.38 -8.13
CA GLN A 36 -15.50 -19.64 -7.42
C GLN A 36 -14.55 -20.57 -8.19
N GLU A 37 -14.66 -20.67 -9.51
CA GLU A 37 -13.73 -21.48 -10.32
C GLU A 37 -12.29 -20.98 -10.24
N VAL A 38 -12.07 -19.68 -10.10
CA VAL A 38 -10.72 -19.12 -9.88
C VAL A 38 -10.24 -19.42 -8.47
N ALA A 39 -11.11 -19.26 -7.46
CA ALA A 39 -10.81 -19.56 -6.07
C ALA A 39 -10.43 -21.04 -5.86
N ASP A 40 -11.18 -21.97 -6.47
CA ASP A 40 -10.98 -23.42 -6.33
C ASP A 40 -9.59 -23.88 -6.88
N LYS A 41 -8.94 -23.08 -7.72
CA LYS A 41 -7.60 -23.38 -8.24
C LYS A 41 -6.49 -22.94 -7.30
N VAL A 42 -6.76 -22.02 -6.37
CA VAL A 42 -5.75 -21.53 -5.41
C VAL A 42 -5.77 -22.44 -4.19
N THR A 43 -4.65 -23.11 -3.95
CA THR A 43 -4.52 -24.11 -2.90
C THR A 43 -3.43 -23.76 -1.89
N ALA A 44 -3.57 -24.23 -0.65
CA ALA A 44 -2.52 -24.08 0.35
C ALA A 44 -1.20 -24.74 -0.08
N ASP A 45 -1.25 -25.83 -0.85
CA ASP A 45 -0.05 -26.52 -1.35
C ASP A 45 0.67 -25.72 -2.43
N GLY A 46 -0.08 -25.09 -3.36
CA GLY A 46 0.47 -24.18 -4.35
C GLY A 46 1.16 -22.99 -3.69
N MET A 47 0.44 -22.32 -2.78
CA MET A 47 1.01 -21.21 -2.00
C MET A 47 2.25 -21.65 -1.22
N TYR A 48 2.21 -22.82 -0.60
CA TYR A 48 3.36 -23.34 0.20
C TYR A 48 4.61 -23.57 -0.66
N THR A 49 4.47 -23.94 -1.93
CA THR A 49 5.56 -24.05 -2.89
C THR A 49 6.28 -22.70 -3.08
N HIS A 50 5.51 -21.62 -3.21
CA HIS A 50 6.07 -20.27 -3.26
C HIS A 50 6.78 -19.88 -1.96
N LEU A 51 6.18 -20.20 -0.80
CA LEU A 51 6.75 -19.91 0.51
C LEU A 51 8.09 -20.64 0.72
N GLN A 52 8.19 -21.90 0.29
CA GLN A 52 9.45 -22.64 0.32
C GLN A 52 10.54 -21.97 -0.54
N LYS A 53 10.15 -21.43 -1.70
CA LYS A 53 11.08 -20.70 -2.56
C LYS A 53 11.53 -19.37 -1.94
N LEU A 54 10.63 -18.62 -1.33
CA LEU A 54 10.95 -17.40 -0.60
C LEU A 54 11.85 -17.68 0.61
N GLN A 55 11.60 -18.77 1.35
CA GLN A 55 12.49 -19.24 2.42
C GLN A 55 13.89 -19.53 1.89
N GLN A 56 14.00 -20.30 0.81
CA GLN A 56 15.30 -20.60 0.18
C GLN A 56 16.03 -19.32 -0.23
N ILE A 57 15.32 -18.33 -0.78
CA ILE A 57 15.88 -17.03 -1.13
C ILE A 57 16.42 -16.33 0.12
N ALA A 58 15.65 -16.28 1.20
CA ALA A 58 16.10 -15.67 2.45
C ALA A 58 17.34 -16.38 3.00
N ASP A 59 17.33 -17.71 3.07
CA ASP A 59 18.42 -18.53 3.63
C ASP A 59 19.74 -18.34 2.89
N THR A 60 19.67 -18.24 1.56
CA THR A 60 20.86 -18.06 0.71
C THR A 60 21.37 -16.61 0.67
N ASN A 61 20.60 -15.66 1.23
CA ASN A 61 20.90 -14.23 1.17
C ASN A 61 20.94 -13.55 2.55
N GLY A 62 21.46 -14.25 3.54
CA GLY A 62 21.70 -13.70 4.88
C GLY A 62 20.48 -13.69 5.80
N GLY A 63 19.50 -14.54 5.53
CA GLY A 63 18.34 -14.79 6.39
C GLY A 63 17.23 -13.76 6.27
N ASN A 64 17.21 -12.96 5.20
CA ASN A 64 16.15 -11.96 4.97
C ASN A 64 15.98 -11.63 3.48
N ARG A 65 14.86 -10.97 3.17
CA ARG A 65 14.48 -10.45 1.85
C ARG A 65 14.30 -8.92 1.91
N ALA A 66 15.00 -8.29 2.85
CA ALA A 66 14.85 -6.87 3.13
C ALA A 66 15.25 -6.00 1.93
N ASN A 67 14.53 -4.90 1.76
CA ASN A 67 14.79 -3.97 0.67
C ASN A 67 16.26 -3.55 0.62
N GLY A 68 16.87 -3.63 -0.59
CA GLY A 68 18.27 -3.35 -0.87
C GLY A 68 19.26 -4.32 -0.29
N LYS A 69 18.83 -5.51 -0.03
CA LYS A 69 19.66 -6.68 0.22
C LYS A 69 19.53 -7.65 -0.96
N PRO A 70 20.51 -8.54 -1.15
CA PRO A 70 20.44 -9.52 -2.26
C PRO A 70 19.19 -10.39 -2.24
N GLY A 71 18.63 -10.69 -1.05
CA GLY A 71 17.39 -11.45 -0.92
C GLY A 71 16.17 -10.72 -1.49
N TYR A 72 16.16 -9.40 -1.43
CA TYR A 72 15.13 -8.60 -2.08
C TYR A 72 15.18 -8.72 -3.61
N ASP A 73 16.36 -8.50 -4.20
CA ASP A 73 16.53 -8.59 -5.64
C ASP A 73 16.19 -10.00 -6.17
N ALA A 74 16.62 -11.04 -5.46
CA ALA A 74 16.28 -12.43 -5.80
C ALA A 74 14.76 -12.70 -5.67
N THR A 75 14.06 -12.07 -4.74
CA THR A 75 12.60 -12.15 -4.62
C THR A 75 11.91 -11.48 -5.81
N VAL A 76 12.33 -10.27 -6.19
CA VAL A 76 11.81 -9.57 -7.38
C VAL A 76 12.01 -10.42 -8.63
N ASP A 77 13.21 -10.97 -8.82
CA ASP A 77 13.52 -11.77 -10.00
C ASP A 77 12.68 -13.07 -10.04
N TYR A 78 12.48 -13.73 -8.90
CA TYR A 78 11.60 -14.90 -8.79
C TYR A 78 10.15 -14.58 -9.15
N VAL A 79 9.56 -13.57 -8.52
CA VAL A 79 8.17 -13.17 -8.76
C VAL A 79 7.99 -12.71 -10.22
N ALA A 80 8.93 -11.91 -10.75
CA ALA A 80 8.90 -11.47 -12.14
C ALA A 80 8.97 -12.64 -13.13
N GLN A 81 9.83 -13.62 -12.87
CA GLN A 81 9.98 -14.80 -13.74
C GLN A 81 8.70 -15.64 -13.74
N PHE A 82 8.14 -15.91 -12.56
CA PHE A 82 6.89 -16.67 -12.44
C PHE A 82 5.74 -16.02 -13.22
N LEU A 83 5.56 -14.70 -13.09
CA LEU A 83 4.52 -13.97 -13.81
C LEU A 83 4.76 -13.95 -15.32
N ARG A 84 6.01 -13.85 -15.78
CA ARG A 84 6.34 -13.97 -17.23
C ARG A 84 6.04 -15.38 -17.76
N ASP A 85 6.37 -16.41 -16.98
CA ASP A 85 6.10 -17.80 -17.36
C ASP A 85 4.60 -18.10 -17.43
N THR A 86 3.78 -17.36 -16.69
CA THR A 86 2.31 -17.41 -16.77
C THR A 86 1.73 -16.44 -17.82
N GLY A 87 2.60 -15.78 -18.60
CA GLY A 87 2.24 -15.01 -19.79
C GLY A 87 1.96 -13.52 -19.55
N PHE A 88 2.21 -13.00 -18.34
CA PHE A 88 2.06 -11.58 -18.03
C PHE A 88 3.24 -10.75 -18.58
N ASP A 89 2.95 -9.52 -18.97
CA ASP A 89 3.97 -8.50 -19.19
C ASP A 89 4.31 -7.84 -17.85
N VAL A 90 5.56 -8.01 -17.43
CA VAL A 90 6.02 -7.56 -16.10
C VAL A 90 6.85 -6.30 -16.20
N GLN A 91 6.46 -5.27 -15.48
CA GLN A 91 7.19 -4.02 -15.32
C GLN A 91 7.79 -3.94 -13.91
N THR A 92 8.97 -3.33 -13.81
CA THR A 92 9.66 -3.11 -12.54
C THR A 92 10.07 -1.64 -12.42
N PRO A 93 9.11 -0.73 -12.17
CA PRO A 93 9.38 0.70 -12.07
C PRO A 93 10.32 0.99 -10.90
N GLU A 94 11.47 1.60 -11.22
CA GLU A 94 12.47 2.00 -10.23
C GLU A 94 12.13 3.36 -9.63
N PHE A 95 12.50 3.53 -8.36
CA PHE A 95 12.44 4.80 -7.67
C PHE A 95 13.57 4.90 -6.64
N GLU A 96 13.85 6.12 -6.20
CA GLU A 96 14.82 6.38 -5.14
C GLU A 96 14.11 6.63 -3.81
N LEU A 97 14.67 6.06 -2.75
CA LEU A 97 14.22 6.29 -1.38
C LEU A 97 15.39 6.58 -0.46
N LEU A 98 15.08 7.16 0.68
CA LEU A 98 16.07 7.39 1.72
C LEU A 98 16.40 6.06 2.41
N ASP A 99 17.65 5.60 2.29
CA ASP A 99 18.17 4.44 3.02
C ASP A 99 18.49 4.82 4.47
N ARG A 100 19.22 5.90 4.64
CA ARG A 100 19.64 6.45 5.94
C ARG A 100 20.13 7.88 5.80
N SER A 101 20.30 8.54 6.91
CA SER A 101 21.12 9.76 6.98
C SER A 101 22.49 9.46 7.61
N GLN A 102 23.57 10.06 7.09
CA GLN A 102 24.91 9.76 7.56
C GLN A 102 25.76 11.02 7.71
N GLY A 103 26.85 10.87 8.46
CA GLY A 103 27.78 11.97 8.74
C GLY A 103 27.14 13.08 9.57
N GLY A 104 27.88 14.18 9.71
CA GLY A 104 27.40 15.33 10.46
C GLY A 104 27.29 15.11 11.97
N ASN A 105 26.99 16.19 12.66
CA ASN A 105 26.77 16.17 14.12
C ASN A 105 25.67 17.19 14.45
N PRO A 106 24.38 16.82 14.29
CA PRO A 106 23.27 17.73 14.55
C PRO A 106 23.32 18.28 15.97
N SER A 107 23.28 19.59 16.10
CA SER A 107 23.38 20.27 17.37
C SER A 107 22.70 21.64 17.34
N MET A 108 22.39 22.15 18.52
CA MET A 108 21.89 23.50 18.72
C MET A 108 22.72 24.22 19.78
N ARG A 109 23.23 25.40 19.46
CA ARG A 109 23.93 26.23 20.44
C ARG A 109 23.04 27.36 20.92
N VAL A 110 22.83 27.42 22.26
CA VAL A 110 22.03 28.42 22.95
C VAL A 110 22.91 29.11 23.99
N SER A 111 23.07 30.40 23.91
CA SER A 111 23.88 31.19 24.88
C SER A 111 25.28 30.59 25.14
N GLY A 112 25.94 30.09 24.09
CA GLY A 112 27.29 29.50 24.14
C GLY A 112 27.33 28.01 24.51
N ARG A 113 26.25 27.42 25.03
CA ARG A 113 26.14 25.98 25.37
C ARG A 113 25.52 25.19 24.22
N GLU A 114 26.06 23.99 23.98
CA GLU A 114 25.58 23.08 22.93
C GLU A 114 24.60 22.05 23.50
N TYR A 115 23.55 21.76 22.72
CA TYR A 115 22.49 20.80 23.03
C TYR A 115 22.34 19.84 21.87
N PRO A 116 22.10 18.53 22.14
CA PRO A 116 21.82 17.56 21.11
C PRO A 116 20.47 17.86 20.42
N VAL A 117 20.42 17.57 19.12
CA VAL A 117 19.20 17.67 18.30
C VAL A 117 19.10 16.45 17.42
N ASP A 118 17.94 15.83 17.38
CA ASP A 118 17.65 14.79 16.39
C ASP A 118 17.13 15.45 15.12
N GLN A 119 17.80 15.18 13.98
CA GLN A 119 17.42 15.74 12.69
C GLN A 119 16.23 14.99 12.11
N ALA A 120 15.05 15.61 12.12
CA ALA A 120 13.82 15.06 11.53
C ALA A 120 13.69 15.35 10.02
N SER A 121 14.24 16.48 9.54
CA SER A 121 14.27 16.82 8.12
C SER A 121 15.37 16.05 7.37
N LEU A 122 15.13 14.76 7.12
CA LEU A 122 16.14 13.82 6.62
C LEU A 122 16.71 14.19 5.23
N LEU A 123 15.92 14.88 4.40
CA LEU A 123 16.32 15.35 3.07
C LEU A 123 16.80 16.80 3.05
N ILE A 124 16.60 17.55 4.14
CA ILE A 124 16.90 18.98 4.21
C ILE A 124 17.89 19.23 5.33
N THR A 125 18.98 19.90 4.99
CA THR A 125 20.01 20.33 5.93
C THR A 125 19.93 21.84 6.18
N THR A 126 20.49 22.29 7.30
CA THR A 126 20.73 23.72 7.49
C THR A 126 21.78 24.24 6.50
N PRO A 127 21.79 25.54 6.20
CA PRO A 127 22.86 26.17 5.42
C PRO A 127 24.25 25.87 6.00
N ARG A 128 25.29 25.97 5.16
CA ARG A 128 26.67 25.78 5.62
C ARG A 128 26.97 26.74 6.76
N GLY A 129 27.39 26.20 7.89
CA GLY A 129 27.65 26.99 9.10
C GLY A 129 26.46 27.03 10.08
N GLY A 130 25.35 26.41 9.74
CA GLY A 130 24.13 26.36 10.56
C GLY A 130 23.14 27.50 10.28
N LEU A 131 21.94 27.35 10.78
CA LEU A 131 20.88 28.35 10.74
C LEU A 131 20.97 29.20 12.02
N ASN A 132 21.19 30.52 11.87
CA ASN A 132 21.21 31.46 12.97
C ASN A 132 19.91 32.27 12.96
N ALA A 133 19.05 32.06 13.96
CA ALA A 133 17.79 32.76 14.05
C ALA A 133 17.29 32.79 15.51
N VAL A 134 16.43 33.73 15.82
CA VAL A 134 15.70 33.71 17.09
C VAL A 134 14.69 32.58 17.10
N THR A 135 14.32 32.12 18.28
CA THR A 135 13.27 31.12 18.44
C THR A 135 11.99 31.78 18.90
N LEU A 136 10.85 31.44 18.29
CA LEU A 136 9.54 31.95 18.66
C LEU A 136 8.53 30.78 18.78
N ARG A 137 7.50 30.98 19.57
CA ARG A 137 6.47 30.00 19.83
C ARG A 137 5.12 30.48 19.36
N PRO A 138 4.26 29.56 18.86
CA PRO A 138 2.87 29.88 18.64
C PRO A 138 2.18 30.16 19.99
N THR A 139 1.06 30.88 19.96
CA THR A 139 0.20 31.13 21.12
C THR A 139 -0.43 29.86 21.66
N LYS A 140 -0.72 28.88 20.76
CA LYS A 140 -1.08 27.52 21.12
C LYS A 140 0.11 26.58 20.89
N PRO A 141 0.65 25.95 21.93
CA PRO A 141 1.93 25.24 21.84
C PRO A 141 2.04 24.14 20.79
N ALA A 142 0.91 23.51 20.40
CA ALA A 142 0.91 22.49 19.36
C ALA A 142 1.28 23.02 17.97
N GLY A 143 0.92 24.28 17.63
CA GLY A 143 1.27 24.93 16.37
C GLY A 143 0.77 24.22 15.13
N CYS A 144 -0.46 23.67 15.18
CA CYS A 144 -1.03 22.84 14.11
C CYS A 144 -1.64 23.62 12.95
N ARG A 145 -1.98 24.89 13.17
CA ARG A 145 -2.67 25.75 12.20
C ARG A 145 -2.07 27.15 12.24
N THR A 146 -2.20 27.91 11.18
CA THR A 146 -1.80 29.32 11.12
C THR A 146 -2.44 30.14 12.24
N ALA A 147 -3.71 29.88 12.55
CA ALA A 147 -4.42 30.52 13.67
C ALA A 147 -3.81 30.21 15.07
N ASP A 148 -2.98 29.23 15.20
CA ASP A 148 -2.26 28.94 16.44
C ASP A 148 -1.09 29.93 16.67
N TYR A 149 -0.70 30.68 15.63
CA TYR A 149 0.33 31.73 15.64
C TYR A 149 -0.26 33.15 15.79
N ASP A 150 -1.55 33.27 16.02
CA ASP A 150 -2.25 34.56 16.11
C ASP A 150 -1.51 35.53 17.06
N GLY A 151 -1.09 36.70 16.51
CA GLY A 151 -0.29 37.69 17.22
C GLY A 151 1.20 37.37 17.42
N ALA A 152 1.70 36.20 17.01
CA ALA A 152 3.12 35.82 17.08
C ALA A 152 3.74 35.74 15.69
N SER A 153 4.44 36.80 15.27
CA SER A 153 5.18 36.75 13.99
C SER A 153 6.43 35.90 14.11
N VAL A 154 6.43 34.74 13.45
CA VAL A 154 7.63 33.85 13.37
C VAL A 154 8.46 34.09 12.11
N ARG A 155 8.21 35.16 11.37
CA ARG A 155 8.95 35.52 10.15
C ARG A 155 10.45 35.59 10.38
N GLY A 156 11.20 34.74 9.66
CA GLY A 156 12.66 34.64 9.78
C GLY A 156 13.15 33.98 11.09
N ALA A 157 12.24 33.43 11.89
CA ALA A 157 12.55 32.73 13.14
C ALA A 157 12.49 31.21 12.98
N ILE A 158 13.04 30.48 13.93
CA ILE A 158 12.79 29.04 14.13
C ILE A 158 11.56 28.92 15.03
N ALA A 159 10.49 28.34 14.52
CA ALA A 159 9.31 28.04 15.33
C ALA A 159 9.60 26.91 16.31
N VAL A 160 9.11 27.00 17.56
CA VAL A 160 9.27 25.94 18.57
C VAL A 160 7.88 25.48 19.01
N VAL A 161 7.57 24.22 18.81
CA VAL A 161 6.25 23.62 19.04
C VAL A 161 6.36 22.38 19.93
N ASP A 162 5.24 21.99 20.56
CA ASP A 162 5.14 20.74 21.29
C ASP A 162 4.83 19.58 20.34
N ASP A 163 5.10 18.34 20.78
CA ASP A 163 4.91 17.10 20.01
C ASP A 163 3.47 16.57 19.98
N THR A 164 2.48 17.40 20.37
CA THR A 164 1.06 17.01 20.47
C THR A 164 0.20 17.55 19.36
N GLY A 165 -0.97 16.95 19.13
CA GLY A 165 -2.12 17.51 18.38
C GLY A 165 -2.17 17.20 16.90
N CYS A 166 -1.05 17.16 16.17
CA CYS A 166 -1.02 16.92 14.72
C CYS A 166 0.36 16.45 14.25
N SER A 167 0.45 16.03 12.97
CA SER A 167 1.71 15.58 12.36
C SER A 167 2.76 16.70 12.27
N VAL A 168 4.03 16.31 12.20
CA VAL A 168 5.15 17.25 12.01
C VAL A 168 5.03 18.04 10.72
N VAL A 169 4.45 17.45 9.67
CA VAL A 169 4.17 18.12 8.39
C VAL A 169 3.16 19.25 8.58
N ALA A 170 2.04 18.99 9.28
CA ALA A 170 1.05 20.03 9.57
C ALA A 170 1.65 21.18 10.40
N LYS A 171 2.47 20.86 11.42
CA LYS A 171 3.19 21.84 12.23
C LYS A 171 4.12 22.72 11.39
N GLN A 172 4.94 22.06 10.55
CA GLN A 172 5.85 22.77 9.67
C GLN A 172 5.12 23.66 8.68
N ASN A 173 4.05 23.15 8.04
CA ASN A 173 3.27 23.92 7.08
C ASN A 173 2.65 25.18 7.72
N ALA A 174 2.09 25.06 8.91
CA ALA A 174 1.57 26.19 9.67
C ALA A 174 2.68 27.23 10.00
N ALA A 175 3.84 26.77 10.49
CA ALA A 175 4.98 27.64 10.80
C ALA A 175 5.53 28.36 9.57
N VAL A 176 5.69 27.63 8.44
CA VAL A 176 6.20 28.18 7.18
C VAL A 176 5.22 29.19 6.58
N SER A 177 3.93 28.96 6.67
CA SER A 177 2.90 29.94 6.24
C SER A 177 3.02 31.27 6.99
N GLU A 178 3.49 31.24 8.25
CA GLU A 178 3.77 32.41 9.07
C GLU A 178 5.22 32.96 8.90
N GLY A 179 5.99 32.35 7.97
CA GLY A 179 7.33 32.83 7.57
C GLY A 179 8.48 32.25 8.41
N ALA A 180 8.27 31.17 9.14
CA ALA A 180 9.35 30.47 9.84
C ALA A 180 10.38 29.88 8.86
N VAL A 181 11.65 29.91 9.23
CA VAL A 181 12.78 29.38 8.43
C VAL A 181 13.31 28.04 8.95
N GLY A 182 12.70 27.51 10.00
CA GLY A 182 12.98 26.20 10.61
C GLY A 182 11.96 25.88 11.69
N LEU A 183 11.93 24.63 12.10
CA LEU A 183 11.04 24.12 13.13
C LEU A 183 11.82 23.29 14.16
N LEU A 184 11.54 23.50 15.43
CA LEU A 184 11.96 22.63 16.53
C LEU A 184 10.74 22.05 17.21
N VAL A 185 10.70 20.73 17.31
CA VAL A 185 9.65 19.99 18.06
C VAL A 185 10.23 19.61 19.41
N VAL A 186 9.55 19.98 20.47
CA VAL A 186 9.93 19.61 21.83
C VAL A 186 9.31 18.26 22.14
N SER A 187 10.13 17.23 22.29
CA SER A 187 9.69 15.88 22.64
C SER A 187 10.45 15.39 23.89
N SER A 188 9.86 14.48 24.62
CA SER A 188 10.52 13.91 25.79
C SER A 188 11.59 12.92 25.34
N PRO A 189 12.91 13.15 25.62
CA PRO A 189 13.93 12.16 25.34
C PRO A 189 13.67 10.92 26.19
N GLY A 190 13.73 9.75 25.59
CA GLY A 190 13.60 8.47 26.28
C GLY A 190 12.17 8.00 26.54
N GLY A 191 11.15 8.71 26.05
CA GLY A 191 9.83 8.11 25.88
C GLY A 191 9.90 7.11 24.71
N SER A 192 9.45 5.91 24.92
CA SER A 192 9.32 4.89 23.88
C SER A 192 8.35 5.39 22.79
N GLY A 193 8.90 6.03 21.78
CA GLY A 193 8.18 6.50 20.61
C GLY A 193 7.74 7.97 20.67
N SER A 194 7.87 8.65 19.52
CA SER A 194 7.13 9.88 19.26
C SER A 194 5.64 9.61 19.43
N PRO A 195 4.84 10.61 19.84
CA PRO A 195 3.39 10.46 19.89
C PRO A 195 2.86 9.89 18.58
N ALA A 196 1.89 8.97 18.65
CA ALA A 196 1.25 8.41 17.48
C ALA A 196 0.78 9.54 16.54
N GLY A 197 1.09 9.43 15.25
CA GLY A 197 0.73 10.41 14.24
C GLY A 197 1.63 11.65 14.14
N LEU A 198 2.67 11.80 14.96
CA LEU A 198 3.62 12.93 14.79
C LEU A 198 4.51 12.73 13.56
N PHE A 199 5.10 11.55 13.41
CA PHE A 199 5.94 11.17 12.27
C PHE A 199 5.24 10.05 11.49
N THR A 200 4.39 10.45 10.54
CA THR A 200 3.73 9.50 9.62
C THR A 200 4.75 8.90 8.63
N PRO A 201 4.50 7.71 8.07
CA PRO A 201 5.38 7.16 7.05
C PRO A 201 5.67 8.17 5.92
N GLY A 202 6.95 8.34 5.57
CA GLY A 202 7.36 9.25 4.49
C GLY A 202 7.29 10.75 4.81
N TYR A 203 6.91 11.18 6.00
CA TYR A 203 6.75 12.59 6.41
C TYR A 203 7.88 13.51 5.96
N TYR A 204 9.12 13.01 5.93
CA TYR A 204 10.32 13.77 5.60
C TYR A 204 10.36 14.24 4.15
N GLN A 205 9.52 13.67 3.27
CA GLN A 205 9.39 14.07 1.87
C GLN A 205 8.59 15.37 1.72
N ASP A 206 7.69 15.65 2.65
CA ASP A 206 6.80 16.82 2.64
C ASP A 206 7.38 18.00 3.44
N LEU A 207 8.54 17.82 4.07
CA LEU A 207 9.23 18.92 4.77
C LEU A 207 9.95 19.83 3.78
N THR A 208 9.84 21.14 3.98
CA THR A 208 10.41 22.19 3.13
C THR A 208 11.45 23.06 3.85
N VAL A 209 11.53 22.95 5.18
CA VAL A 209 12.51 23.67 6.01
C VAL A 209 13.23 22.70 6.95
N PRO A 210 14.41 23.09 7.52
CA PRO A 210 15.07 22.29 8.54
C PRO A 210 14.19 22.05 9.75
N VAL A 211 14.01 20.77 10.14
CA VAL A 211 13.21 20.35 11.29
C VAL A 211 14.07 19.50 12.22
N GLY A 212 14.14 19.90 13.48
CA GLY A 212 14.85 19.17 14.54
C GLY A 212 13.91 18.82 15.72
N VAL A 213 14.24 17.74 16.43
CA VAL A 213 13.60 17.37 17.69
C VAL A 213 14.55 17.64 18.83
N ILE A 214 14.09 18.32 19.87
CA ILE A 214 14.88 18.69 21.04
C ILE A 214 14.24 18.20 22.33
N GLY A 215 15.07 17.92 23.32
CA GLY A 215 14.62 17.53 24.63
C GLY A 215 14.24 18.74 25.52
N ARG A 216 13.64 18.43 26.69
CA ARG A 216 13.19 19.43 27.67
C ARG A 216 14.28 20.35 28.20
N GLU A 217 15.52 19.88 28.32
CA GLU A 217 16.65 20.70 28.78
C GLU A 217 16.96 21.80 27.76
N ALA A 218 17.01 21.46 26.48
CA ALA A 218 17.18 22.41 25.39
C ALA A 218 16.00 23.40 25.31
N ASP A 219 14.77 22.91 25.48
CA ASP A 219 13.58 23.75 25.54
C ASP A 219 13.66 24.77 26.69
N ALA A 220 14.04 24.33 27.90
CA ALA A 220 14.21 25.23 29.04
C ALA A 220 15.29 26.27 28.81
N ALA A 221 16.35 25.98 28.05
CA ALA A 221 17.34 26.95 27.66
C ALA A 221 16.78 27.98 26.66
N LEU A 222 16.02 27.56 25.67
CA LEU A 222 15.36 28.43 24.70
C LEU A 222 14.38 29.42 25.38
N ARG A 223 13.67 29.01 26.41
CA ARG A 223 12.74 29.86 27.17
C ARG A 223 13.44 30.98 27.94
N ARG A 224 14.73 30.87 28.20
CA ARG A 224 15.52 31.85 28.94
C ARG A 224 16.30 32.83 28.09
N THR A 225 16.20 32.76 26.76
CA THR A 225 16.91 33.67 25.86
C THR A 225 16.00 34.19 24.76
N SER A 226 16.23 35.44 24.39
CA SER A 226 15.70 36.07 23.18
C SER A 226 16.78 36.24 22.10
N ALA A 227 18.02 35.84 22.40
CA ALA A 227 19.13 35.91 21.44
C ALA A 227 18.97 34.83 20.35
N PRO A 228 19.54 35.08 19.15
CA PRO A 228 19.60 34.07 18.12
C PRO A 228 20.31 32.81 18.59
N VAL A 229 19.79 31.66 18.19
CA VAL A 229 20.41 30.35 18.40
C VAL A 229 21.02 29.86 17.10
N ARG A 230 22.05 29.02 17.18
CA ARG A 230 22.62 28.36 16.02
C ARG A 230 22.19 26.93 15.99
N LEU A 231 21.38 26.56 14.97
CA LEU A 231 20.93 25.21 14.70
C LEU A 231 21.76 24.61 13.58
N VAL A 232 22.35 23.45 13.80
CA VAL A 232 23.08 22.65 12.81
C VAL A 232 22.34 21.35 12.63
N LEU A 233 21.86 21.09 11.42
CA LEU A 233 21.28 19.82 10.96
C LEU A 233 22.02 19.48 9.66
N ASP A 234 23.07 18.68 9.76
CA ASP A 234 24.07 18.50 8.69
C ASP A 234 24.26 17.04 8.28
N ARG A 235 23.41 16.12 8.79
CA ARG A 235 23.36 14.75 8.28
C ARG A 235 22.87 14.74 6.84
N LYS A 236 23.58 14.00 5.99
CA LYS A 236 23.26 13.90 4.56
C LYS A 236 22.42 12.65 4.26
N PRO A 237 21.41 12.75 3.40
CA PRO A 237 20.68 11.59 2.96
C PRO A 237 21.58 10.66 2.12
N VAL A 238 21.41 9.38 2.33
CA VAL A 238 21.93 8.33 1.43
C VAL A 238 20.72 7.77 0.72
N MET A 239 20.64 8.03 -0.57
CA MET A 239 19.57 7.54 -1.41
C MET A 239 19.91 6.14 -1.91
N LYS A 240 18.89 5.31 -2.08
CA LYS A 240 18.99 3.96 -2.57
C LYS A 240 17.91 3.74 -3.63
N LYS A 241 18.29 3.08 -4.71
CA LYS A 241 17.33 2.64 -5.72
C LYS A 241 16.67 1.35 -5.29
N THR A 242 15.39 1.26 -5.57
CA THR A 242 14.58 0.06 -5.44
C THR A 242 13.51 0.05 -6.52
N ARG A 243 12.71 -1.01 -6.60
CA ARG A 243 11.73 -1.20 -7.67
C ARG A 243 10.50 -1.94 -7.16
N ASN A 244 9.32 -1.41 -7.47
CA ASN A 244 8.09 -2.19 -7.38
C ASN A 244 8.04 -3.21 -8.52
N LEU A 245 7.11 -4.15 -8.45
CA LEU A 245 6.79 -5.03 -9.56
C LEU A 245 5.30 -4.92 -9.88
N VAL A 246 4.99 -4.79 -11.16
CA VAL A 246 3.62 -4.60 -11.67
C VAL A 246 3.38 -5.54 -12.84
N ALA A 247 2.25 -6.25 -12.79
CA ALA A 247 1.78 -7.09 -13.90
C ALA A 247 0.27 -6.89 -14.08
N GLN A 248 -0.19 -6.74 -15.31
CA GLN A 248 -1.60 -6.50 -15.61
C GLN A 248 -2.11 -7.51 -16.63
N THR A 249 -3.38 -7.90 -16.52
CA THR A 249 -4.07 -8.67 -17.56
C THR A 249 -4.10 -7.90 -18.87
N LYS A 250 -3.97 -8.63 -19.99
CA LYS A 250 -4.02 -8.08 -21.34
C LYS A 250 -5.45 -7.81 -21.82
N THR A 251 -6.42 -8.24 -21.02
CA THR A 251 -7.86 -8.10 -21.23
C THR A 251 -8.49 -7.33 -20.09
N GLY A 252 -9.76 -6.96 -20.26
CA GLY A 252 -10.50 -6.11 -19.33
C GLY A 252 -10.31 -4.61 -19.61
N ASP A 253 -11.26 -3.80 -19.12
CA ASP A 253 -11.19 -2.33 -19.30
C ASP A 253 -10.10 -1.74 -18.40
N ALA A 254 -9.05 -1.18 -19.01
CA ALA A 254 -7.94 -0.53 -18.32
C ALA A 254 -8.32 0.80 -17.67
N ARG A 255 -9.52 1.33 -17.91
CA ARG A 255 -10.10 2.48 -17.20
C ARG A 255 -10.85 2.06 -15.93
N ASN A 256 -10.84 0.76 -15.63
CA ASN A 256 -11.55 0.19 -14.50
C ASN A 256 -10.70 -0.92 -13.85
N VAL A 257 -9.53 -0.53 -13.35
CA VAL A 257 -8.51 -1.45 -12.86
C VAL A 257 -8.82 -1.94 -11.45
N VAL A 258 -8.92 -3.24 -11.28
CA VAL A 258 -8.86 -3.93 -9.99
C VAL A 258 -7.41 -4.13 -9.60
N LEU A 259 -6.94 -3.43 -8.59
CA LEU A 259 -5.55 -3.49 -8.16
C LEU A 259 -5.43 -4.38 -6.93
N ALA A 260 -4.58 -5.40 -6.98
CA ALA A 260 -4.36 -6.36 -5.90
C ALA A 260 -2.87 -6.37 -5.51
N GLY A 261 -2.56 -6.16 -4.24
CA GLY A 261 -1.20 -5.92 -3.77
C GLY A 261 -0.79 -6.74 -2.55
N ALA A 262 0.54 -6.97 -2.48
CA ALA A 262 1.30 -7.54 -1.36
C ALA A 262 2.70 -6.92 -1.38
N HIS A 263 3.48 -7.03 -0.28
CA HIS A 263 4.82 -6.47 -0.30
C HIS A 263 5.93 -7.52 -0.47
N LEU A 264 7.01 -7.12 -1.19
CA LEU A 264 8.13 -7.98 -1.55
C LEU A 264 9.18 -8.09 -0.45
N ASP A 265 9.41 -6.99 0.25
CA ASP A 265 10.47 -6.89 1.24
C ASP A 265 10.05 -7.53 2.56
N SER A 266 11.03 -8.03 3.28
CA SER A 266 10.90 -8.39 4.68
C SER A 266 11.61 -7.39 5.57
N SER A 267 11.36 -7.45 6.86
CA SER A 267 12.22 -6.82 7.86
C SER A 267 13.64 -7.40 7.80
N VAL A 268 14.66 -6.59 8.15
CA VAL A 268 16.07 -7.04 8.12
C VAL A 268 16.38 -8.15 9.10
N ALA A 269 15.54 -8.38 10.10
CA ALA A 269 15.69 -9.38 11.15
C ALA A 269 14.90 -10.69 10.86
N SER A 270 14.20 -10.77 9.72
CA SER A 270 13.20 -11.80 9.42
C SER A 270 13.35 -12.34 8.00
N PRO A 271 13.16 -13.65 7.76
CA PRO A 271 12.93 -14.19 6.43
C PRO A 271 11.66 -13.61 5.76
N GLY A 272 10.66 -13.20 6.55
CA GLY A 272 9.43 -12.58 6.07
C GLY A 272 8.53 -13.56 5.31
N ILE A 273 8.33 -14.76 5.82
CA ILE A 273 7.58 -15.78 5.08
C ILE A 273 6.07 -15.61 5.29
N ASN A 274 5.66 -15.25 6.50
CA ASN A 274 4.29 -14.82 6.72
C ASN A 274 4.12 -13.33 6.41
N ASP A 275 5.12 -12.50 6.71
CA ASP A 275 5.15 -11.04 6.56
C ASP A 275 6.13 -10.60 5.42
N ASP A 276 5.78 -10.47 4.11
CA ASP A 276 4.48 -10.80 3.53
C ASP A 276 4.63 -11.85 2.38
N GLY A 277 5.42 -12.89 2.63
CA GLY A 277 5.52 -14.01 1.69
C GLY A 277 4.18 -14.68 1.40
N THR A 278 3.25 -14.69 2.39
CA THR A 278 1.93 -15.31 2.22
C THR A 278 1.02 -14.51 1.29
N GLY A 279 1.05 -13.20 1.32
CA GLY A 279 0.34 -12.35 0.36
C GLY A 279 0.93 -12.48 -1.05
N ILE A 280 2.27 -12.51 -1.17
CA ILE A 280 2.94 -12.78 -2.46
C ILE A 280 2.45 -14.12 -3.02
N ALA A 281 2.47 -15.20 -2.23
CA ALA A 281 2.08 -16.53 -2.68
C ALA A 281 0.62 -16.57 -3.13
N ALA A 282 -0.30 -15.95 -2.39
CA ALA A 282 -1.71 -15.88 -2.74
C ALA A 282 -1.94 -15.14 -4.06
N LEU A 283 -1.23 -14.03 -4.29
CA LEU A 283 -1.34 -13.27 -5.54
C LEU A 283 -0.72 -13.99 -6.74
N LEU A 284 0.38 -14.73 -6.56
CA LEU A 284 0.99 -15.53 -7.62
C LEU A 284 0.06 -16.68 -8.06
N GLU A 285 -0.50 -17.42 -7.10
CA GLU A 285 -1.49 -18.46 -7.39
C GLU A 285 -2.77 -17.88 -8.03
N THR A 286 -3.23 -16.72 -7.56
CA THR A 286 -4.38 -16.02 -8.15
C THR A 286 -4.10 -15.60 -9.60
N ALA A 287 -2.91 -15.04 -9.87
CA ALA A 287 -2.51 -14.66 -11.21
C ALA A 287 -2.43 -15.88 -12.16
N ALA A 288 -1.88 -17.00 -11.68
CA ALA A 288 -1.83 -18.25 -12.43
C ALA A 288 -3.23 -18.82 -12.69
N ALA A 289 -4.12 -18.80 -11.68
CA ALA A 289 -5.49 -19.30 -11.78
C ALA A 289 -6.36 -18.48 -12.74
N LEU A 290 -6.18 -17.15 -12.75
CA LEU A 290 -6.90 -16.21 -13.61
C LEU A 290 -6.34 -16.23 -15.04
N GLY A 291 -5.02 -16.31 -15.19
CA GLY A 291 -4.30 -16.21 -16.45
C GLY A 291 -4.08 -14.76 -16.89
N SER A 292 -3.21 -14.56 -17.88
CA SER A 292 -2.85 -13.24 -18.39
C SER A 292 -3.84 -12.64 -19.39
N GLN A 293 -4.73 -13.47 -19.96
CA GLN A 293 -5.73 -13.06 -20.97
C GLN A 293 -7.11 -13.65 -20.68
N PRO A 294 -7.64 -13.50 -19.45
CA PRO A 294 -8.96 -14.04 -19.12
C PRO A 294 -10.06 -13.22 -19.81
N PRO A 295 -11.21 -13.81 -20.15
CA PRO A 295 -12.38 -13.07 -20.62
C PRO A 295 -13.07 -12.36 -19.45
N ILE A 296 -12.58 -11.16 -19.08
CA ILE A 296 -13.04 -10.37 -17.92
C ILE A 296 -13.48 -8.98 -18.34
N THR A 297 -14.33 -8.35 -17.53
CA THR A 297 -14.85 -7.00 -17.79
C THR A 297 -13.83 -5.93 -17.38
N ASN A 298 -13.24 -6.06 -16.21
CA ASN A 298 -12.34 -5.07 -15.62
C ASN A 298 -10.91 -5.61 -15.61
N ALA A 299 -9.92 -4.78 -15.97
CA ALA A 299 -8.52 -5.20 -15.95
C ALA A 299 -8.07 -5.49 -14.51
N VAL A 300 -7.26 -6.52 -14.31
CA VAL A 300 -6.64 -6.85 -13.03
C VAL A 300 -5.17 -6.48 -13.08
N ARG A 301 -4.71 -5.71 -12.09
CA ARG A 301 -3.30 -5.35 -11.92
C ARG A 301 -2.78 -5.92 -10.61
N PHE A 302 -1.87 -6.87 -10.71
CA PHE A 302 -1.11 -7.39 -9.60
C PHE A 302 0.08 -6.50 -9.33
N VAL A 303 0.25 -6.08 -8.09
CA VAL A 303 1.34 -5.22 -7.66
C VAL A 303 2.06 -5.81 -6.47
N PHE A 304 3.39 -5.72 -6.49
CA PHE A 304 4.23 -6.22 -5.42
C PHE A 304 5.16 -5.08 -5.00
N TRP A 305 4.99 -4.66 -3.75
CA TRP A 305 5.57 -3.41 -3.27
C TRP A 305 6.98 -3.59 -2.75
N ALA A 306 7.82 -2.64 -3.09
CA ALA A 306 9.13 -2.46 -2.49
C ALA A 306 9.01 -1.63 -1.23
N SER A 307 9.85 -1.95 -0.23
CA SER A 307 10.09 -1.03 0.88
C SER A 307 8.82 -0.61 1.64
N GLU A 308 7.91 -1.53 1.80
CA GLU A 308 6.73 -1.38 2.64
C GLU A 308 7.16 -1.21 4.09
N GLU A 309 8.05 -2.10 4.57
CA GLU A 309 8.66 -2.13 5.89
C GLU A 309 9.43 -0.85 6.26
N ASN A 310 9.76 -0.03 5.28
CA ASN A 310 10.44 1.25 5.45
C ASN A 310 9.49 2.44 5.22
N GLY A 311 8.28 2.34 5.73
CA GLY A 311 7.32 3.44 5.73
C GLY A 311 6.52 3.55 4.43
N LEU A 312 6.07 2.44 3.88
CA LEU A 312 5.17 2.35 2.72
C LEU A 312 5.75 3.02 1.47
N ALA A 313 7.09 3.00 1.29
CA ALA A 313 7.71 3.80 0.23
C ALA A 313 7.26 3.37 -1.17
N GLY A 314 7.14 2.07 -1.42
CA GLY A 314 6.72 1.52 -2.70
C GLY A 314 5.31 1.91 -3.12
N PRO A 315 4.27 1.60 -2.33
CA PRO A 315 2.91 1.99 -2.64
C PRO A 315 2.73 3.52 -2.67
N THR A 316 3.41 4.27 -1.78
CA THR A 316 3.37 5.75 -1.78
C THR A 316 3.93 6.31 -3.09
N ARG A 317 5.10 5.84 -3.53
CA ARG A 317 5.71 6.29 -4.80
C ARG A 317 4.88 5.92 -6.01
N TYR A 318 4.27 4.75 -5.99
CA TYR A 318 3.36 4.34 -7.06
C TYR A 318 2.18 5.32 -7.16
N VAL A 319 1.47 5.56 -6.06
CA VAL A 319 0.33 6.47 -6.03
C VAL A 319 0.75 7.89 -6.41
N GLN A 320 1.87 8.41 -5.92
CA GLN A 320 2.40 9.74 -6.26
C GLN A 320 2.83 9.88 -7.73
N GLY A 321 3.21 8.78 -8.38
CA GLY A 321 3.64 8.77 -9.77
C GLY A 321 2.49 8.76 -10.79
N LEU A 322 1.26 8.44 -10.36
CA LEU A 322 0.09 8.40 -11.26
C LEU A 322 -0.41 9.82 -11.59
N SER A 323 -0.81 10.05 -12.81
CA SER A 323 -1.60 11.21 -13.19
C SER A 323 -3.00 11.14 -12.58
N PRO A 324 -3.75 12.26 -12.51
CA PRO A 324 -5.13 12.24 -12.04
C PRO A 324 -6.05 11.28 -12.79
N ASP A 325 -5.82 11.08 -14.10
CA ASP A 325 -6.59 10.15 -14.91
C ASP A 325 -6.24 8.70 -14.59
N GLU A 326 -4.95 8.37 -14.53
CA GLU A 326 -4.50 7.02 -14.12
C GLU A 326 -4.97 6.65 -12.71
N LEU A 327 -4.99 7.60 -11.78
CA LEU A 327 -5.54 7.36 -10.46
C LEU A 327 -7.05 7.13 -10.50
N ARG A 328 -7.77 7.82 -11.39
CA ARG A 328 -9.21 7.64 -11.60
C ARG A 328 -9.53 6.29 -12.22
N ASP A 329 -8.63 5.77 -13.06
CA ASP A 329 -8.76 4.45 -13.69
C ASP A 329 -8.67 3.31 -12.67
N ILE A 330 -8.04 3.51 -11.51
CA ILE A 330 -8.05 2.51 -10.44
C ILE A 330 -9.44 2.47 -9.80
N ALA A 331 -10.12 1.34 -9.94
CA ALA A 331 -11.44 1.12 -9.37
C ALA A 331 -11.36 0.96 -7.84
N LEU A 332 -10.48 0.07 -7.40
CA LEU A 332 -10.28 -0.29 -6.00
C LEU A 332 -8.88 -0.89 -5.78
N TYR A 333 -8.45 -0.95 -4.53
CA TYR A 333 -7.26 -1.64 -4.07
C TYR A 333 -7.60 -2.75 -3.08
N LEU A 334 -7.07 -3.95 -3.31
CA LEU A 334 -7.13 -5.10 -2.43
C LEU A 334 -5.74 -5.37 -1.87
N GLY A 335 -5.55 -5.21 -0.55
CA GLY A 335 -4.30 -5.50 0.15
C GLY A 335 -4.37 -6.84 0.87
N PHE A 336 -3.34 -7.67 0.75
CA PHE A 336 -3.28 -8.98 1.36
C PHE A 336 -1.95 -9.16 2.07
N ASP A 337 -2.00 -9.05 3.40
CA ASP A 337 -0.81 -9.04 4.23
C ASP A 337 -0.99 -9.98 5.43
N MET A 338 -0.03 -10.91 5.61
CA MET A 338 0.01 -11.90 6.68
C MET A 338 -1.20 -12.86 6.69
N LEU A 339 -1.30 -13.73 5.68
CA LEU A 339 -2.41 -14.67 5.55
C LEU A 339 -2.19 -16.01 6.27
N GLY A 340 -1.00 -16.26 6.84
CA GLY A 340 -0.59 -17.53 7.41
C GLY A 340 -0.16 -17.48 8.87
N SER A 341 -0.68 -16.57 9.68
CA SER A 341 -0.25 -16.39 11.08
C SER A 341 -0.46 -17.64 11.93
N PRO A 342 0.52 -18.07 12.74
CA PRO A 342 0.46 -19.34 13.49
C PRO A 342 -0.74 -19.48 14.42
N ASN A 343 -1.17 -18.39 15.03
CA ASN A 343 -2.35 -18.32 15.87
C ASN A 343 -3.47 -17.55 15.15
N ALA A 344 -3.77 -17.96 13.91
CA ALA A 344 -4.52 -17.20 12.93
C ALA A 344 -5.85 -16.64 13.43
N GLY A 345 -6.11 -15.38 13.07
CA GLY A 345 -7.44 -14.79 12.97
C GLY A 345 -7.94 -14.82 11.53
N TYR A 346 -9.17 -14.41 11.33
CA TYR A 346 -9.76 -14.26 10.01
C TYR A 346 -10.42 -12.90 9.95
N PHE A 347 -9.68 -11.94 9.36
CA PHE A 347 -10.09 -10.55 9.38
C PHE A 347 -10.31 -10.02 7.97
N THR A 348 -11.35 -9.20 7.85
CA THR A 348 -11.53 -8.25 6.75
C THR A 348 -11.13 -6.86 7.24
N TYR A 349 -10.53 -6.02 6.39
CA TYR A 349 -10.30 -4.62 6.76
C TYR A 349 -11.63 -3.87 6.85
N ASP A 350 -11.82 -3.14 7.94
CA ASP A 350 -13.06 -2.45 8.37
C ASP A 350 -13.37 -1.24 7.45
N GLY A 351 -13.99 -1.52 6.32
CA GLY A 351 -14.34 -0.52 5.31
C GLY A 351 -15.59 0.29 5.66
N ASP A 352 -16.45 -0.20 6.56
CA ASP A 352 -17.66 0.50 7.00
C ASP A 352 -17.49 1.18 8.38
N GLN A 353 -16.31 1.01 9.01
CA GLN A 353 -15.95 1.56 10.31
C GLN A 353 -16.88 1.10 11.43
N SER A 354 -17.35 -0.14 11.36
CA SER A 354 -18.24 -0.76 12.36
C SER A 354 -17.50 -1.18 13.64
N ALA A 355 -16.19 -1.46 13.56
CA ALA A 355 -15.31 -1.67 14.70
C ALA A 355 -14.91 -0.35 15.38
N THR A 356 -14.07 -0.42 16.41
CA THR A 356 -13.51 0.79 17.02
C THR A 356 -12.60 1.49 16.00
N PRO A 357 -12.97 2.68 15.50
CA PRO A 357 -12.20 3.36 14.46
C PRO A 357 -10.80 3.76 14.94
N ASN A 358 -9.84 3.70 14.03
CA ASN A 358 -8.53 4.31 14.24
C ASN A 358 -8.66 5.85 14.21
N PRO A 359 -8.27 6.58 15.26
CA PRO A 359 -8.37 8.05 15.27
C PRO A 359 -7.57 8.74 14.16
N ALA A 360 -6.54 8.08 13.60
CA ALA A 360 -5.74 8.60 12.48
C ALA A 360 -6.50 8.52 11.14
N ILE A 361 -7.56 7.70 11.05
CA ILE A 361 -8.38 7.51 9.85
C ILE A 361 -9.83 7.84 10.19
N PRO A 362 -10.24 9.12 10.09
CA PRO A 362 -11.62 9.52 10.33
C PRO A 362 -12.58 8.81 9.37
N ALA A 363 -13.76 8.38 9.86
CA ALA A 363 -14.73 7.62 9.08
C ALA A 363 -15.10 8.30 7.75
N GLN A 364 -15.21 9.64 7.74
CA GLN A 364 -15.51 10.42 6.52
C GLN A 364 -14.37 10.40 5.48
N SER A 365 -13.17 9.96 5.84
CA SER A 365 -12.04 9.81 4.90
C SER A 365 -12.00 8.45 4.21
N VAL A 366 -12.82 7.49 4.65
CA VAL A 366 -12.89 6.16 4.04
C VAL A 366 -13.67 6.24 2.73
N PRO A 367 -13.07 5.87 1.59
CA PRO A 367 -13.71 6.02 0.28
C PRO A 367 -14.94 5.14 0.12
N VAL A 368 -15.96 5.68 -0.56
CA VAL A 368 -17.16 4.94 -0.93
C VAL A 368 -16.79 3.71 -1.75
N GLY A 369 -17.30 2.54 -1.34
CA GLY A 369 -16.99 1.23 -1.92
C GLY A 369 -16.16 0.34 -0.97
N SER A 370 -15.39 0.91 -0.03
CA SER A 370 -14.60 0.11 0.94
C SER A 370 -15.48 -0.83 1.76
N ALA A 371 -16.62 -0.36 2.24
CA ALA A 371 -17.63 -1.18 2.91
C ALA A 371 -18.19 -2.33 2.04
N GLY A 372 -18.26 -2.13 0.73
CA GLY A 372 -18.65 -3.17 -0.23
C GLY A 372 -17.63 -4.27 -0.34
N ILE A 373 -16.34 -3.89 -0.37
CA ILE A 373 -15.23 -4.85 -0.42
C ILE A 373 -15.21 -5.72 0.84
N GLU A 374 -15.34 -5.10 2.00
CA GLU A 374 -15.44 -5.81 3.28
C GLU A 374 -16.60 -6.81 3.29
N ARG A 375 -17.82 -6.37 2.96
CA ARG A 375 -19.00 -7.26 2.92
C ARG A 375 -18.84 -8.43 1.96
N MET A 376 -18.22 -8.22 0.80
CA MET A 376 -17.96 -9.27 -0.17
C MET A 376 -16.99 -10.32 0.40
N LEU A 377 -15.88 -9.90 0.98
CA LEU A 377 -14.90 -10.78 1.60
C LEU A 377 -15.47 -11.50 2.82
N ALA A 378 -16.21 -10.80 3.67
CA ALA A 378 -16.90 -11.40 4.83
C ALA A 378 -17.95 -12.43 4.38
N GLY A 379 -18.66 -12.15 3.28
CA GLY A 379 -19.61 -13.09 2.68
C GLY A 379 -18.94 -14.38 2.22
N TYR A 380 -17.79 -14.28 1.54
CA TYR A 380 -17.02 -15.45 1.14
C TYR A 380 -16.55 -16.27 2.34
N LEU A 381 -15.95 -15.63 3.35
CA LEU A 381 -15.46 -16.32 4.55
C LEU A 381 -16.58 -17.03 5.30
N ASN A 382 -17.75 -16.40 5.43
CA ASN A 382 -18.93 -17.05 6.02
C ASN A 382 -19.37 -18.29 5.21
N THR A 383 -19.33 -18.22 3.88
CA THR A 383 -19.66 -19.36 3.00
C THR A 383 -18.61 -20.47 3.14
N ALA A 384 -17.35 -20.12 3.35
CA ALA A 384 -16.26 -21.05 3.65
C ALA A 384 -16.34 -21.63 5.09
N GLY A 385 -17.36 -21.28 5.87
CA GLY A 385 -17.59 -21.79 7.23
C GLY A 385 -16.79 -21.06 8.32
N VAL A 386 -16.19 -19.92 7.99
CA VAL A 386 -15.39 -19.11 8.93
C VAL A 386 -16.09 -17.77 9.16
N ARG A 387 -16.44 -17.47 10.40
CA ARG A 387 -16.97 -16.16 10.76
C ARG A 387 -15.83 -15.14 10.86
N PRO A 388 -15.76 -14.12 9.98
CA PRO A 388 -14.73 -13.10 10.06
C PRO A 388 -14.99 -12.12 11.21
N ALA A 389 -13.98 -11.30 11.50
CA ALA A 389 -14.09 -10.09 12.31
C ALA A 389 -13.41 -8.92 11.58
N ASP A 390 -13.74 -7.71 12.01
CA ASP A 390 -13.24 -6.50 11.41
C ASP A 390 -11.84 -6.18 11.96
N MET A 391 -10.91 -5.85 11.06
CA MET A 391 -9.61 -5.28 11.39
C MET A 391 -9.67 -3.78 11.13
N PRO A 392 -9.56 -2.92 12.15
CA PRO A 392 -9.55 -1.48 11.95
C PRO A 392 -8.52 -1.05 10.92
N LEU A 393 -8.87 -0.10 10.06
CA LEU A 393 -7.95 0.46 9.08
C LEU A 393 -6.75 1.11 9.78
N SER A 394 -5.57 1.03 9.16
CA SER A 394 -4.29 1.48 9.71
C SER A 394 -3.54 2.35 8.70
N GLU A 395 -2.82 3.34 9.21
CA GLU A 395 -1.88 4.14 8.43
C GLU A 395 -0.54 3.45 8.15
N PHE A 396 -0.37 2.21 8.62
CA PHE A 396 0.87 1.43 8.52
C PHE A 396 0.76 0.23 7.57
N THR A 397 -0.21 0.23 6.66
CA THR A 397 -0.46 -0.85 5.70
C THR A 397 -0.44 -0.30 4.28
N ASP A 398 -0.03 -1.11 3.32
CA ASP A 398 0.18 -0.75 1.91
C ASP A 398 -1.03 -0.11 1.21
N TYR A 399 -2.25 -0.35 1.69
CA TYR A 399 -3.46 0.29 1.18
C TYR A 399 -3.57 1.78 1.57
N TYR A 400 -2.83 2.26 2.57
CA TYR A 400 -3.02 3.61 3.12
C TYR A 400 -2.79 4.74 2.09
N PRO A 401 -1.76 4.69 1.22
CA PRO A 401 -1.62 5.68 0.16
C PRO A 401 -2.81 5.72 -0.81
N PHE A 402 -3.44 4.59 -1.07
CA PHE A 402 -4.64 4.50 -1.92
C PHE A 402 -5.87 5.07 -1.20
N LEU A 403 -6.05 4.72 0.07
CA LEU A 403 -7.12 5.27 0.91
C LEU A 403 -7.06 6.79 0.94
N THR A 404 -5.89 7.37 1.21
CA THR A 404 -5.70 8.83 1.25
C THR A 404 -5.88 9.50 -0.10
N ALA A 405 -5.63 8.78 -1.19
CA ALA A 405 -5.90 9.23 -2.55
C ALA A 405 -7.37 9.08 -2.96
N GLY A 406 -8.25 8.58 -2.09
CA GLY A 406 -9.68 8.40 -2.35
C GLY A 406 -10.02 7.14 -3.16
N VAL A 407 -9.12 6.16 -3.22
CA VAL A 407 -9.39 4.84 -3.83
C VAL A 407 -10.04 3.94 -2.79
N PRO A 408 -11.17 3.28 -3.09
CA PRO A 408 -11.76 2.27 -2.20
C PRO A 408 -10.75 1.16 -1.88
N VAL A 409 -10.62 0.81 -0.60
CA VAL A 409 -9.65 -0.18 -0.14
C VAL A 409 -10.33 -1.28 0.66
N GLY A 410 -9.76 -2.46 0.64
CA GLY A 410 -10.14 -3.60 1.48
C GLY A 410 -9.12 -4.72 1.35
N GLY A 411 -9.38 -5.85 1.98
CA GLY A 411 -8.48 -7.00 1.94
C GLY A 411 -8.64 -7.92 3.15
N LEU A 412 -7.64 -8.78 3.34
CA LEU A 412 -7.64 -9.83 4.34
C LEU A 412 -6.33 -9.88 5.11
N THR A 413 -6.42 -10.28 6.39
CA THR A 413 -5.26 -10.63 7.20
C THR A 413 -5.59 -11.71 8.23
N ALA A 414 -4.59 -12.52 8.58
CA ALA A 414 -4.69 -13.46 9.70
C ALA A 414 -4.25 -12.84 11.04
N GLY A 415 -3.89 -11.56 11.03
CA GLY A 415 -3.43 -10.79 12.16
C GLY A 415 -1.92 -10.90 12.41
N SER A 416 -1.34 -9.92 13.10
CA SER A 416 0.10 -9.80 13.37
C SER A 416 0.42 -9.88 14.87
N SER A 417 0.96 -8.82 15.44
CA SER A 417 1.38 -8.75 16.86
C SER A 417 0.23 -8.54 17.86
N GLN A 418 -0.99 -8.26 17.37
CA GLN A 418 -2.16 -8.12 18.25
C GLN A 418 -2.47 -9.45 18.92
N ARG A 419 -2.94 -9.40 20.18
CA ARG A 419 -3.22 -10.60 20.96
C ARG A 419 -4.65 -11.09 20.72
N LYS A 420 -4.77 -12.38 20.42
CA LYS A 420 -6.06 -13.06 20.27
C LYS A 420 -6.85 -12.99 21.59
N SER A 421 -8.07 -12.52 21.54
CA SER A 421 -8.97 -12.50 22.69
C SER A 421 -9.52 -13.90 23.00
N GLU A 422 -10.11 -14.08 24.18
CA GLU A 422 -10.80 -15.33 24.53
C GLU A 422 -11.99 -15.63 23.60
N ILE A 423 -12.70 -14.59 23.14
CA ILE A 423 -13.81 -14.73 22.20
C ILE A 423 -13.28 -15.22 20.85
N GLN A 424 -12.22 -14.63 20.36
CA GLN A 424 -11.59 -15.02 19.09
C GLN A 424 -11.00 -16.45 19.17
N ALA A 425 -10.43 -16.83 20.33
CA ALA A 425 -9.92 -18.19 20.51
C ALA A 425 -11.05 -19.24 20.54
N ARG A 426 -12.24 -18.90 21.08
CA ARG A 426 -13.43 -19.77 20.97
C ARG A 426 -13.97 -19.84 19.57
N LEU A 427 -13.87 -18.77 18.79
CA LEU A 427 -14.39 -18.65 17.43
C LEU A 427 -13.50 -19.39 16.41
N TRP A 428 -12.19 -19.23 16.51
CA TRP A 428 -11.19 -19.66 15.51
C TRP A 428 -10.19 -20.68 16.02
N GLY A 429 -10.30 -21.11 17.29
CA GLY A 429 -9.29 -21.93 17.92
C GLY A 429 -8.02 -21.14 18.28
N GLY A 430 -6.93 -21.85 18.57
CA GLY A 430 -5.67 -21.25 18.98
C GLY A 430 -5.65 -20.85 20.46
N ARG A 431 -4.80 -19.87 20.80
CA ARG A 431 -4.53 -19.47 22.20
C ARG A 431 -4.89 -18.03 22.47
N ALA A 432 -5.79 -17.80 23.42
CA ALA A 432 -6.08 -16.46 23.95
C ALA A 432 -4.84 -15.85 24.65
N GLY A 433 -4.70 -14.54 24.58
CA GLY A 433 -3.59 -13.79 25.18
C GLY A 433 -2.25 -13.92 24.45
N VAL A 434 -2.16 -14.76 23.42
CA VAL A 434 -0.97 -14.91 22.56
C VAL A 434 -1.15 -14.09 21.27
N PRO A 435 -0.11 -13.45 20.72
CA PRO A 435 -0.20 -12.78 19.43
C PRO A 435 -0.76 -13.69 18.34
N PHE A 436 -1.44 -13.11 17.33
CA PHE A 436 -1.81 -13.86 16.14
C PHE A 436 -0.57 -14.42 15.45
N ASP A 437 0.47 -13.61 15.32
CA ASP A 437 1.79 -14.07 14.91
C ASP A 437 2.85 -13.75 15.99
N PRO A 438 3.26 -14.75 16.81
CA PRO A 438 4.33 -14.57 17.77
C PRO A 438 5.73 -14.53 17.13
N ASN A 439 5.83 -14.77 15.82
CA ASN A 439 7.06 -14.77 15.05
C ASN A 439 7.25 -13.48 14.23
N TYR A 440 6.25 -12.60 14.22
CA TYR A 440 6.23 -11.36 13.48
C TYR A 440 7.55 -10.57 13.58
N ARG A 441 8.16 -10.27 12.44
CA ARG A 441 9.45 -9.56 12.30
C ARG A 441 10.63 -10.20 13.04
N THR A 442 10.60 -11.51 13.26
CA THR A 442 11.69 -12.26 13.89
C THR A 442 12.29 -13.30 12.95
N LYS A 443 13.45 -13.87 13.34
CA LYS A 443 14.08 -14.99 12.61
C LYS A 443 13.21 -16.24 12.54
N ARG A 444 12.10 -16.30 13.29
CA ARG A 444 11.17 -17.43 13.32
C ARG A 444 9.97 -17.25 12.38
N ASP A 445 9.91 -16.16 11.65
CA ASP A 445 8.94 -16.02 10.56
C ASP A 445 9.39 -16.84 9.35
N THR A 446 9.27 -18.16 9.48
CA THR A 446 9.74 -19.18 8.54
C THR A 446 8.59 -20.04 8.03
N VAL A 447 8.84 -20.76 6.93
CA VAL A 447 7.82 -21.59 6.28
C VAL A 447 7.23 -22.67 7.19
N GLU A 448 7.99 -23.20 8.13
CA GLU A 448 7.53 -24.20 9.10
C GLU A 448 6.53 -23.65 10.11
N ASN A 449 6.54 -22.34 10.31
CA ASN A 449 5.66 -21.63 11.25
C ASN A 449 4.41 -21.05 10.61
N VAL A 450 4.23 -21.20 9.29
CA VAL A 450 3.04 -20.74 8.59
C VAL A 450 1.87 -21.71 8.83
N ASN A 451 0.71 -21.14 9.14
CA ASN A 451 -0.53 -21.89 9.35
C ASN A 451 -1.19 -22.24 8.00
N ARG A 452 -1.06 -23.50 7.59
CA ARG A 452 -1.61 -23.99 6.32
C ARG A 452 -3.12 -24.04 6.28
N ASP A 453 -3.79 -24.25 7.44
CA ASP A 453 -5.25 -24.22 7.51
C ASP A 453 -5.77 -22.79 7.26
N ALA A 454 -5.07 -21.77 7.77
CA ALA A 454 -5.41 -20.37 7.45
C ALA A 454 -5.22 -20.09 5.95
N LEU A 455 -4.11 -20.56 5.36
CA LEU A 455 -3.88 -20.40 3.91
C LEU A 455 -4.95 -21.10 3.06
N SER A 456 -5.45 -22.27 3.50
CA SER A 456 -6.50 -23.00 2.76
C SER A 456 -7.85 -22.27 2.71
N VAL A 457 -8.06 -21.29 3.59
CA VAL A 457 -9.25 -20.45 3.64
C VAL A 457 -8.97 -19.08 2.98
N LEU A 458 -7.87 -18.42 3.38
CA LEU A 458 -7.61 -17.04 2.97
C LEU A 458 -7.06 -16.95 1.53
N GLY A 459 -6.28 -17.94 1.07
CA GLY A 459 -5.80 -17.97 -0.32
C GLY A 459 -6.93 -17.99 -1.36
N PRO A 460 -7.85 -18.95 -1.30
CA PRO A 460 -9.05 -18.95 -2.16
C PRO A 460 -9.89 -17.66 -2.02
N ALA A 461 -9.98 -17.06 -0.82
CA ALA A 461 -10.69 -15.81 -0.61
C ALA A 461 -10.06 -14.62 -1.38
N VAL A 462 -8.73 -14.57 -1.47
CA VAL A 462 -8.00 -13.61 -2.31
C VAL A 462 -8.41 -13.75 -3.77
N ALA A 463 -8.34 -14.96 -4.30
CA ALA A 463 -8.68 -15.25 -5.68
C ALA A 463 -10.16 -14.97 -6.01
N TYR A 464 -11.06 -15.33 -5.09
CA TYR A 464 -12.48 -15.02 -5.22
C TYR A 464 -12.73 -13.50 -5.31
N ALA A 465 -12.09 -12.71 -4.44
CA ALA A 465 -12.24 -11.27 -4.44
C ALA A 465 -11.73 -10.65 -5.76
N VAL A 466 -10.54 -11.02 -6.19
CA VAL A 466 -9.95 -10.53 -7.44
C VAL A 466 -10.84 -10.88 -8.63
N ALA A 467 -11.27 -12.13 -8.74
CA ALA A 467 -12.13 -12.58 -9.84
C ALA A 467 -13.52 -11.95 -9.81
N SER A 468 -14.10 -11.72 -8.62
CA SER A 468 -15.40 -11.05 -8.47
C SER A 468 -15.36 -9.63 -9.03
N TYR A 469 -14.35 -8.85 -8.66
CA TYR A 469 -14.19 -7.49 -9.17
C TYR A 469 -13.67 -7.43 -10.61
N ALA A 470 -12.93 -8.44 -11.06
CA ALA A 470 -12.59 -8.59 -12.49
C ALA A 470 -13.83 -8.79 -13.36
N ALA A 471 -14.83 -9.50 -12.85
CA ALA A 471 -16.11 -9.71 -13.53
C ALA A 471 -17.02 -8.48 -13.47
N SER A 472 -17.16 -7.84 -12.30
CA SER A 472 -17.99 -6.63 -12.14
C SER A 472 -17.56 -5.82 -10.93
N VAL A 473 -17.52 -4.50 -11.07
CA VAL A 473 -17.36 -3.52 -9.98
C VAL A 473 -18.68 -2.87 -9.57
N ASP A 474 -19.81 -3.33 -10.12
CA ASP A 474 -21.15 -2.81 -9.89
C ASP A 474 -21.87 -3.57 -8.76
N GLY A 475 -23.05 -3.08 -8.43
CA GLY A 475 -23.96 -3.73 -7.46
C GLY A 475 -23.75 -3.28 -6.02
N VAL A 476 -24.36 -4.02 -5.08
CA VAL A 476 -24.41 -3.64 -3.65
C VAL A 476 -23.02 -3.63 -2.98
N ASN A 477 -22.09 -4.41 -3.50
CA ASN A 477 -20.68 -4.46 -3.06
C ASN A 477 -19.74 -3.76 -4.04
N GLY A 478 -20.31 -2.98 -4.96
CA GLY A 478 -19.57 -2.28 -6.00
C GLY A 478 -18.85 -1.03 -5.50
N VAL A 479 -18.11 -0.44 -6.42
CA VAL A 479 -17.38 0.82 -6.22
C VAL A 479 -17.91 1.85 -7.23
N PRO A 480 -17.72 3.17 -6.98
CA PRO A 480 -18.19 4.20 -7.90
C PRO A 480 -17.65 4.00 -9.33
N PRO A 481 -18.48 4.24 -10.36
CA PRO A 481 -18.01 4.24 -11.75
C PRO A 481 -16.98 5.36 -11.99
N PRO A 482 -16.15 5.29 -13.06
CA PRO A 482 -15.02 6.20 -13.28
C PRO A 482 -15.36 7.70 -13.22
N ASP A 483 -16.53 8.11 -13.71
CA ASP A 483 -17.02 9.48 -13.72
C ASP A 483 -17.45 10.01 -12.35
N GLN A 484 -17.72 9.13 -11.39
CA GLN A 484 -18.13 9.47 -10.01
C GLN A 484 -17.01 9.28 -8.98
N ARG A 485 -15.84 8.78 -9.40
CA ARG A 485 -14.69 8.56 -8.49
C ARG A 485 -14.11 9.89 -8.04
N GLN A 486 -14.28 10.17 -6.76
CA GLN A 486 -13.64 11.32 -6.12
C GLN A 486 -12.22 10.89 -5.71
N ARG A 487 -11.22 11.54 -6.30
CA ARG A 487 -9.81 11.35 -5.96
C ARG A 487 -9.29 12.60 -5.29
N ALA A 488 -8.51 12.44 -4.22
CA ALA A 488 -7.91 13.56 -3.54
C ALA A 488 -6.94 14.29 -4.48
N ALA A 489 -7.00 15.62 -4.48
CA ALA A 489 -5.98 16.44 -5.12
C ALA A 489 -4.66 16.24 -4.35
N ARG A 490 -3.54 16.12 -5.06
CA ARG A 490 -2.20 15.92 -4.51
C ARG A 490 -1.46 17.22 -4.33
#